data_517d944439110e5d747347e8fc490ffd
#
_entry.id   517d944439110e5d747347e8fc490ffd
#
_cell.length_a   1.000
_cell.length_b   1.000
_cell.length_c   1.000
_cell.angle_alpha   90.00
_cell.angle_beta   90.00
_cell.angle_gamma   90.00
#
_symmetry.space_group_name_H-M   'P 1'
#
loop_
_entity.id
_entity.type
_entity.pdbx_description
1 polymer ?
#
loop_
_entity_poly.entity_id
_entity_poly.type
_entity_poly.pdbx_seq_one_letter_code
_entity_poly.pdbx_strand_id
1 'polypeptide(L)'
;MQGSDIGFAPIKIDSGDDIYVISGVSGQLLKVDKNLKPLADICTPFPALITSSTILGNIWIGVWIERDLRQARMAALDLTDDWSNGPTKSDLRDYQSGFSLHPSSNVWSQILDSEPTALSQVDESICFSTINRGIYKIDGESNEIWRAEIPKWSEIEKINTFDEIVAFLSYEEQLVLMSKAGGFAIIDENGNLVQKGVLKLPEVITGFQYEKDLGWFIKLNGKCFATLSSLTDSPKIYKVLGPVYDVKNIQGEWFWTGWRHDGKLTKEGKLITESRENIGIGIVGGNVLTNDGIWEKIRV
;
A
#
# COMPACT_ATOMS: atom_id res chain seq x y z
N MET A 1 23.31 -17.88 -5.36
CA MET A 1 23.43 -16.60 -6.09
C MET A 1 23.26 -15.52 -5.05
N GLN A 2 24.26 -14.65 -4.88
CA GLN A 2 24.05 -13.42 -4.12
C GLN A 2 22.95 -12.63 -4.83
N GLY A 3 21.93 -12.23 -4.10
CA GLY A 3 20.83 -11.42 -4.62
C GLY A 3 21.35 -10.08 -5.13
N SER A 4 20.73 -9.52 -6.14
CA SER A 4 21.07 -8.16 -6.60
C SER A 4 20.67 -7.15 -5.53
N ASP A 5 21.62 -6.29 -5.16
CA ASP A 5 21.40 -5.16 -4.28
C ASP A 5 20.81 -3.99 -5.07
N ILE A 6 19.73 -3.39 -4.56
CA ILE A 6 19.09 -2.22 -5.20
C ILE A 6 19.72 -0.88 -4.79
N GLY A 7 20.66 -0.87 -3.83
CA GLY A 7 21.43 0.31 -3.46
C GLY A 7 20.78 1.27 -2.44
N PHE A 8 19.61 0.94 -1.90
CA PHE A 8 18.95 1.71 -0.83
C PHE A 8 18.03 0.83 0.02
N ALA A 9 17.63 1.32 1.20
CA ALA A 9 16.69 0.65 2.09
C ALA A 9 15.24 0.82 1.60
N PRO A 10 14.59 -0.25 1.11
CA PRO A 10 13.21 -0.19 0.60
C PRO A 10 12.18 -0.15 1.72
N ILE A 11 11.02 0.45 1.43
CA ILE A 11 9.85 0.45 2.32
C ILE A 11 8.61 -0.18 1.67
N LYS A 12 8.53 -0.18 0.34
CA LYS A 12 7.37 -0.70 -0.39
C LYS A 12 7.73 -1.10 -1.81
N ILE A 13 6.97 -2.04 -2.35
CA ILE A 13 6.96 -2.39 -3.77
C ILE A 13 5.53 -2.19 -4.27
N ASP A 14 5.35 -1.37 -5.29
CA ASP A 14 4.11 -1.27 -6.05
C ASP A 14 4.21 -2.18 -7.27
N SER A 15 3.18 -2.99 -7.50
CA SER A 15 3.15 -3.99 -8.58
C SER A 15 2.28 -3.47 -9.73
N GLY A 16 2.85 -3.32 -10.91
CA GLY A 16 2.15 -3.21 -12.18
C GLY A 16 2.26 -4.53 -12.96
N ASP A 17 1.79 -4.54 -14.22
CA ASP A 17 1.76 -5.75 -15.04
C ASP A 17 3.18 -6.25 -15.39
N ASP A 18 4.05 -5.38 -15.87
CA ASP A 18 5.43 -5.71 -16.27
C ASP A 18 6.49 -4.88 -15.54
N ILE A 19 6.09 -3.83 -14.84
CA ILE A 19 6.97 -2.88 -14.13
C ILE A 19 6.59 -2.84 -12.66
N TYR A 20 7.59 -2.93 -11.81
CA TYR A 20 7.47 -2.75 -10.37
C TYR A 20 8.19 -1.46 -9.98
N VAL A 21 7.63 -0.73 -9.01
CA VAL A 21 8.27 0.46 -8.46
C VAL A 21 8.61 0.21 -7.00
N ILE A 22 9.89 0.36 -6.67
CA ILE A 22 10.40 0.21 -5.32
C ILE A 22 10.60 1.60 -4.73
N SER A 23 9.95 1.86 -3.60
CA SER A 23 10.11 3.11 -2.84
C SER A 23 11.09 2.92 -1.69
N GLY A 24 11.96 3.90 -1.45
CA GLY A 24 12.95 3.91 -0.37
C GLY A 24 12.61 4.86 0.78
N VAL A 25 13.28 4.66 1.91
CA VAL A 25 13.07 5.41 3.17
C VAL A 25 13.31 6.92 3.06
N SER A 26 14.05 7.38 2.06
CA SER A 26 14.36 8.81 1.82
C SER A 26 13.70 9.36 0.55
N GLY A 27 12.65 8.69 0.05
CA GLY A 27 11.93 9.12 -1.15
C GLY A 27 12.57 8.66 -2.47
N GLN A 28 13.55 7.74 -2.40
CA GLN A 28 14.11 7.11 -3.60
C GLN A 28 13.06 6.28 -4.31
N LEU A 29 13.13 6.25 -5.64
CA LEU A 29 12.34 5.40 -6.51
C LEU A 29 13.26 4.64 -7.46
N LEU A 30 12.92 3.36 -7.69
CA LEU A 30 13.58 2.51 -8.66
C LEU A 30 12.52 1.70 -9.42
N LYS A 31 12.55 1.78 -10.75
CA LYS A 31 11.74 0.90 -11.62
C LYS A 31 12.52 -0.38 -11.90
N VAL A 32 11.86 -1.52 -11.77
CA VAL A 32 12.42 -2.84 -12.14
C VAL A 32 11.43 -3.61 -13.02
N ASP A 33 11.96 -4.47 -13.87
CA ASP A 33 11.16 -5.40 -14.69
C ASP A 33 10.74 -6.65 -13.88
N LYS A 34 9.98 -7.53 -14.50
CA LYS A 34 9.55 -8.82 -13.92
C LYS A 34 10.71 -9.79 -13.58
N ASN A 35 11.90 -9.55 -14.12
CA ASN A 35 13.11 -10.29 -13.80
C ASN A 35 13.95 -9.60 -12.71
N LEU A 36 13.40 -8.55 -12.07
CA LEU A 36 14.01 -7.76 -11.01
C LEU A 36 15.24 -6.96 -11.48
N LYS A 37 15.33 -6.68 -12.78
CA LYS A 37 16.39 -5.85 -13.35
C LYS A 37 15.99 -4.39 -13.34
N PRO A 38 16.86 -3.48 -12.89
CA PRO A 38 16.63 -2.05 -13.00
C PRO A 38 16.34 -1.64 -14.46
N LEU A 39 15.30 -0.83 -14.64
CA LEU A 39 14.91 -0.24 -15.94
C LEU A 39 15.46 1.17 -16.11
N ALA A 40 15.83 1.82 -15.00
CA ALA A 40 16.38 3.17 -14.97
C ALA A 40 17.26 3.34 -13.73
N ASP A 41 17.98 4.47 -13.65
CA ASP A 41 18.74 4.84 -12.46
C ASP A 41 17.79 5.19 -11.29
N ILE A 42 18.32 5.07 -10.06
CA ILE A 42 17.61 5.51 -8.86
C ILE A 42 17.42 7.03 -8.91
N CYS A 43 16.19 7.48 -8.65
CA CYS A 43 15.88 8.91 -8.58
C CYS A 43 15.14 9.27 -7.29
N THR A 44 15.12 10.55 -6.96
CA THR A 44 14.35 11.14 -5.86
C THR A 44 13.55 12.31 -6.42
N PRO A 45 12.36 12.07 -6.99
CA PRO A 45 11.56 13.12 -7.64
C PRO A 45 11.12 14.24 -6.69
N PHE A 46 10.97 13.92 -5.41
CA PHE A 46 10.64 14.89 -4.37
C PHE A 46 11.30 14.49 -3.04
N PRO A 47 11.89 15.42 -2.29
CA PRO A 47 12.75 15.11 -1.13
C PRO A 47 11.96 14.93 0.16
N ALA A 48 10.91 14.12 0.14
CA ALA A 48 10.07 13.81 1.28
C ALA A 48 9.76 12.31 1.34
N LEU A 49 9.33 11.84 2.50
CA LEU A 49 8.92 10.45 2.67
C LEU A 49 7.69 10.15 1.81
N ILE A 50 7.72 9.04 1.09
CA ILE A 50 6.56 8.49 0.40
C ILE A 50 5.74 7.67 1.41
N THR A 51 4.55 8.17 1.76
CA THR A 51 3.70 7.54 2.77
C THR A 51 2.72 6.54 2.20
N SER A 52 2.30 6.73 0.95
CA SER A 52 1.46 5.79 0.21
C SER A 52 1.70 5.93 -1.28
N SER A 53 1.49 4.85 -2.01
CA SER A 53 1.68 4.82 -3.46
C SER A 53 0.87 3.68 -4.07
N THR A 54 0.64 3.73 -5.38
CA THR A 54 -0.01 2.67 -6.16
C THR A 54 0.34 2.83 -7.64
N ILE A 55 0.08 1.80 -8.44
CA ILE A 55 0.18 1.87 -9.90
C ILE A 55 -1.25 1.77 -10.46
N LEU A 56 -1.56 2.59 -11.46
CA LEU A 56 -2.76 2.52 -12.28
C LEU A 56 -2.36 2.53 -13.76
N GLY A 57 -2.53 1.41 -14.46
CA GLY A 57 -2.09 1.28 -15.85
C GLY A 57 -0.61 1.63 -15.99
N ASN A 58 -0.31 2.66 -16.78
CA ASN A 58 1.05 3.12 -17.04
C ASN A 58 1.51 4.26 -16.12
N ILE A 59 0.78 4.61 -15.09
CA ILE A 59 1.20 5.65 -14.15
C ILE A 59 1.41 5.10 -12.75
N TRP A 60 2.48 5.54 -12.12
CA TRP A 60 2.70 5.36 -10.68
C TRP A 60 2.29 6.63 -9.95
N ILE A 61 1.48 6.49 -8.91
CA ILE A 61 1.01 7.61 -8.10
C ILE A 61 1.59 7.48 -6.71
N GLY A 62 2.21 8.54 -6.21
CA GLY A 62 2.78 8.63 -4.87
C GLY A 62 2.27 9.82 -4.08
N VAL A 63 2.29 9.66 -2.76
CA VAL A 63 2.03 10.72 -1.80
C VAL A 63 3.30 10.97 -1.00
N TRP A 64 3.84 12.18 -1.13
CA TRP A 64 5.00 12.65 -0.38
C TRP A 64 4.56 13.56 0.74
N ILE A 65 5.06 13.33 1.95
CA ILE A 65 4.74 14.13 3.13
C ILE A 65 6.01 14.57 3.84
N GLU A 66 6.17 15.88 3.94
CA GLU A 66 7.21 16.53 4.75
C GLU A 66 6.52 17.23 5.94
N ARG A 67 6.46 16.54 7.08
CA ARG A 67 5.70 16.98 8.24
C ARG A 67 6.25 18.24 8.90
N ASP A 68 7.58 18.36 8.95
CA ASP A 68 8.24 19.52 9.58
C ASP A 68 7.90 20.81 8.84
N LEU A 69 7.77 20.74 7.53
CA LEU A 69 7.42 21.88 6.67
C LEU A 69 5.91 21.95 6.36
N ARG A 70 5.11 21.01 6.87
CA ARG A 70 3.67 20.89 6.59
C ARG A 70 3.35 20.87 5.10
N GLN A 71 4.16 20.17 4.33
CA GLN A 71 3.98 20.05 2.88
C GLN A 71 3.57 18.62 2.53
N ALA A 72 2.52 18.49 1.75
CA ALA A 72 2.08 17.22 1.19
C ALA A 72 1.81 17.37 -0.31
N ARG A 73 2.23 16.39 -1.08
CA ARG A 73 2.02 16.30 -2.53
C ARG A 73 1.47 14.94 -2.90
N MET A 74 0.52 14.91 -3.80
CA MET A 74 0.17 13.72 -4.55
C MET A 74 0.51 13.97 -6.01
N ALA A 75 1.21 13.06 -6.66
CA ALA A 75 1.57 13.20 -8.06
C ALA A 75 1.61 11.86 -8.78
N ALA A 76 1.40 11.88 -10.09
CA ALA A 76 1.58 10.75 -10.99
C ALA A 76 2.85 10.90 -11.81
N LEU A 77 3.57 9.80 -11.99
CA LEU A 77 4.74 9.68 -12.86
C LEU A 77 4.45 8.59 -13.90
N ASP A 78 4.71 8.89 -15.20
CA ASP A 78 4.55 7.89 -16.26
C ASP A 78 5.63 6.81 -16.13
N LEU A 79 5.25 5.54 -16.13
CA LEU A 79 6.18 4.41 -16.00
C LEU A 79 7.07 4.23 -17.23
N THR A 80 6.66 4.74 -18.38
CA THR A 80 7.40 4.67 -19.64
C THR A 80 8.45 5.76 -19.81
N ASP A 81 8.31 6.87 -19.06
CA ASP A 81 9.24 7.99 -19.09
C ASP A 81 10.47 7.76 -18.22
N ASP A 82 11.56 8.44 -18.52
CA ASP A 82 12.72 8.53 -17.64
C ASP A 82 12.43 9.51 -16.50
N TRP A 83 12.56 9.00 -15.27
CA TRP A 83 12.36 9.82 -14.08
C TRP A 83 13.66 10.49 -13.64
N SER A 84 13.57 11.70 -13.12
CA SER A 84 14.71 12.50 -12.72
C SER A 84 14.65 12.93 -11.25
N ASN A 85 15.78 13.30 -10.69
CA ASN A 85 15.84 13.96 -9.40
C ASN A 85 15.12 15.30 -9.45
N GLY A 86 14.39 15.59 -8.39
CA GLY A 86 13.62 16.82 -8.23
C GLY A 86 14.32 17.85 -7.34
N PRO A 87 13.52 18.74 -6.72
CA PRO A 87 14.05 19.73 -5.79
C PRO A 87 14.77 19.08 -4.61
N THR A 88 15.60 19.85 -3.94
CA THR A 88 16.31 19.41 -2.72
C THR A 88 15.50 19.74 -1.46
N LYS A 89 15.89 19.18 -0.31
CA LYS A 89 15.32 19.61 0.98
C LYS A 89 15.60 21.08 1.31
N SER A 90 16.69 21.64 0.78
CA SER A 90 17.00 23.06 0.92
C SER A 90 15.99 23.93 0.18
N ASP A 91 15.62 23.52 -1.03
CA ASP A 91 14.62 24.24 -1.85
C ASP A 91 13.24 24.25 -1.17
N LEU A 92 12.85 23.14 -0.52
CA LEU A 92 11.58 23.07 0.24
C LEU A 92 11.55 24.02 1.44
N ARG A 93 12.69 24.37 2.02
CA ARG A 93 12.78 25.28 3.16
C ARG A 93 12.69 26.74 2.77
N ASP A 94 12.87 27.07 1.51
CA ASP A 94 12.63 28.43 1.01
C ASP A 94 11.13 28.70 1.03
N TYR A 95 10.70 29.52 1.99
CA TYR A 95 9.29 29.81 2.23
C TYR A 95 8.57 30.42 1.01
N GLN A 96 9.28 31.15 0.14
CA GLN A 96 8.67 31.78 -1.02
C GLN A 96 8.42 30.82 -2.18
N SER A 97 9.28 29.83 -2.37
CA SER A 97 9.22 28.88 -3.48
C SER A 97 8.77 27.47 -3.08
N GLY A 98 8.95 27.08 -1.82
CA GLY A 98 8.70 25.70 -1.35
C GLY A 98 7.27 25.21 -1.58
N PHE A 99 6.28 26.09 -1.47
CA PHE A 99 4.86 25.74 -1.71
C PHE A 99 4.52 25.52 -3.19
N SER A 100 5.32 26.04 -4.11
CA SER A 100 5.13 25.87 -5.56
C SER A 100 5.93 24.73 -6.15
N LEU A 101 6.76 24.01 -5.33
CA LEU A 101 7.56 22.89 -5.81
C LEU A 101 6.73 21.62 -5.91
N HIS A 102 6.95 20.89 -6.98
CA HIS A 102 6.29 19.63 -7.28
C HIS A 102 7.33 18.54 -7.56
N PRO A 103 6.97 17.24 -7.43
CA PRO A 103 7.83 16.15 -7.86
C PRO A 103 8.26 16.32 -9.31
N SER A 104 9.52 16.04 -9.63
CA SER A 104 10.00 16.05 -11.01
C SER A 104 9.35 14.93 -11.82
N SER A 105 9.36 15.05 -13.14
CA SER A 105 8.80 14.09 -14.09
C SER A 105 7.32 13.75 -13.84
N ASN A 106 6.56 14.64 -13.17
CA ASN A 106 5.16 14.40 -12.92
C ASN A 106 4.30 14.65 -14.18
N VAL A 107 3.32 13.78 -14.41
CA VAL A 107 2.25 14.00 -15.39
C VAL A 107 1.24 15.00 -14.83
N TRP A 108 0.90 14.83 -13.56
CA TRP A 108 0.13 15.79 -12.77
C TRP A 108 0.60 15.78 -11.32
N SER A 109 0.37 16.87 -10.61
CA SER A 109 0.70 16.99 -9.21
C SER A 109 -0.27 17.92 -8.49
N GLN A 110 -0.68 17.53 -7.29
CA GLN A 110 -1.58 18.29 -6.42
C GLN A 110 -0.94 18.54 -5.06
N ILE A 111 -1.17 19.75 -4.55
CA ILE A 111 -0.88 20.09 -3.15
C ILE A 111 -2.06 19.58 -2.31
N LEU A 112 -1.76 18.85 -1.25
CA LEU A 112 -2.76 18.31 -0.35
C LEU A 112 -2.86 19.19 0.90
N ASP A 113 -4.08 19.52 1.29
CA ASP A 113 -4.39 20.25 2.50
C ASP A 113 -4.68 19.35 3.72
N SER A 114 -4.72 18.03 3.49
CA SER A 114 -4.92 17.01 4.51
C SER A 114 -4.11 15.76 4.15
N GLU A 115 -3.53 15.11 5.16
CA GLU A 115 -2.71 13.90 4.99
C GLU A 115 -3.58 12.72 4.55
N PRO A 116 -3.25 12.06 3.40
CA PRO A 116 -3.88 10.81 3.02
C PRO A 116 -3.51 9.69 3.99
N THR A 117 -4.49 8.90 4.40
CA THR A 117 -4.30 7.73 5.27
C THR A 117 -4.21 6.43 4.49
N ALA A 118 -4.83 6.38 3.33
CA ALA A 118 -4.80 5.24 2.41
C ALA A 118 -4.84 5.73 0.96
N LEU A 119 -4.18 5.00 0.08
CA LEU A 119 -4.19 5.17 -1.36
C LEU A 119 -4.13 3.79 -2.01
N SER A 120 -5.07 3.46 -2.89
CA SER A 120 -5.12 2.17 -3.59
C SER A 120 -5.67 2.34 -4.99
N GLN A 121 -5.18 1.51 -5.92
CA GLN A 121 -5.87 1.28 -7.18
C GLN A 121 -7.15 0.47 -6.93
N VAL A 122 -8.22 0.87 -7.58
CA VAL A 122 -9.51 0.17 -7.58
C VAL A 122 -10.05 0.22 -9.01
N ASP A 123 -10.02 -0.92 -9.68
CA ASP A 123 -10.31 -1.03 -11.11
C ASP A 123 -9.47 -0.05 -11.96
N GLU A 124 -10.07 0.77 -12.78
CA GLU A 124 -9.42 1.80 -13.61
C GLU A 124 -9.34 3.17 -12.90
N SER A 125 -9.37 3.19 -11.58
CA SER A 125 -9.43 4.40 -10.77
C SER A 125 -8.51 4.31 -9.55
N ILE A 126 -8.41 5.40 -8.83
CA ILE A 126 -7.67 5.51 -7.58
C ILE A 126 -8.64 5.94 -6.48
N CYS A 127 -8.64 5.19 -5.39
CA CYS A 127 -9.33 5.57 -4.17
C CYS A 127 -8.32 6.00 -3.11
N PHE A 128 -8.61 7.09 -2.43
CA PHE A 128 -7.82 7.51 -1.27
C PHE A 128 -8.73 8.10 -0.19
N SER A 129 -8.26 8.06 1.04
CA SER A 129 -8.89 8.73 2.17
C SER A 129 -7.94 9.75 2.77
N THR A 130 -8.49 10.80 3.35
CA THR A 130 -7.71 11.82 4.06
C THR A 130 -8.22 11.99 5.48
N ILE A 131 -7.35 12.43 6.39
CA ILE A 131 -7.72 12.66 7.78
C ILE A 131 -8.87 13.67 7.85
N ASN A 132 -10.01 13.25 8.45
CA ASN A 132 -11.19 14.07 8.72
C ASN A 132 -11.85 14.79 7.52
N ARG A 133 -11.51 14.42 6.27
CA ARG A 133 -12.11 15.06 5.09
C ARG A 133 -13.05 14.15 4.32
N GLY A 134 -12.69 12.89 4.11
CA GLY A 134 -13.51 11.95 3.36
C GLY A 134 -12.72 10.91 2.60
N ILE A 135 -13.46 10.21 1.76
CA ILE A 135 -12.99 9.24 0.78
C ILE A 135 -13.19 9.84 -0.59
N TYR A 136 -12.24 9.66 -1.46
CA TYR A 136 -12.24 10.20 -2.82
C TYR A 136 -11.96 9.07 -3.81
N LYS A 137 -12.65 9.09 -4.93
CA LYS A 137 -12.32 8.32 -6.12
C LYS A 137 -11.99 9.29 -7.25
N ILE A 138 -10.81 9.10 -7.85
CA ILE A 138 -10.31 9.91 -8.97
C ILE A 138 -9.92 9.01 -10.14
N ASP A 139 -9.91 9.54 -11.34
CA ASP A 139 -9.37 8.89 -12.52
C ASP A 139 -7.83 9.02 -12.61
N GLY A 140 -7.24 8.47 -13.67
CA GLY A 140 -5.79 8.54 -13.92
C GLY A 140 -5.26 9.96 -14.22
N GLU A 141 -6.14 10.89 -14.58
CA GLU A 141 -5.83 12.30 -14.86
C GLU A 141 -6.07 13.20 -13.63
N SER A 142 -6.40 12.59 -12.48
CA SER A 142 -6.71 13.29 -11.22
C SER A 142 -8.04 14.04 -11.21
N ASN A 143 -8.96 13.74 -12.11
CA ASN A 143 -10.32 14.28 -12.05
C ASN A 143 -11.13 13.51 -10.99
N GLU A 144 -11.87 14.23 -10.16
CA GLU A 144 -12.74 13.63 -9.17
C GLU A 144 -13.93 12.94 -9.84
N ILE A 145 -14.09 11.63 -9.60
CA ILE A 145 -15.25 10.86 -10.01
C ILE A 145 -16.37 11.03 -8.97
N TRP A 146 -16.04 10.82 -7.69
CA TRP A 146 -16.91 11.09 -6.57
C TRP A 146 -16.13 11.27 -5.27
N ARG A 147 -16.81 11.83 -4.25
CA ARG A 147 -16.36 11.86 -2.87
C ARG A 147 -17.47 11.42 -1.91
N ALA A 148 -17.08 10.82 -0.80
CA ALA A 148 -17.99 10.35 0.24
C ALA A 148 -17.43 10.65 1.64
N GLU A 149 -18.31 10.65 2.64
CA GLU A 149 -17.89 10.72 4.04
C GLU A 149 -17.21 9.42 4.48
N ILE A 150 -16.28 9.53 5.43
CA ILE A 150 -15.68 8.36 6.07
C ILE A 150 -16.78 7.63 6.86
N PRO A 151 -17.01 6.33 6.61
CA PRO A 151 -17.98 5.56 7.38
C PRO A 151 -17.66 5.58 8.86
N LYS A 152 -18.70 5.66 9.68
CA LYS A 152 -18.61 5.62 11.14
C LYS A 152 -19.16 4.31 11.66
N TRP A 153 -18.46 3.71 12.62
CA TRP A 153 -18.84 2.46 13.28
C TRP A 153 -19.06 2.75 14.77
N SER A 154 -20.31 2.72 15.24
CA SER A 154 -20.68 3.08 16.61
C SER A 154 -19.98 2.22 17.67
N GLU A 155 -19.62 0.97 17.33
CA GLU A 155 -18.86 0.08 18.20
C GLU A 155 -17.43 0.56 18.40
N ILE A 156 -16.79 1.05 17.33
CA ILE A 156 -15.41 1.55 17.34
C ILE A 156 -15.33 2.92 17.99
N GLU A 157 -16.27 3.80 17.69
CA GLU A 157 -16.31 5.16 18.27
C GLU A 157 -16.38 5.16 19.79
N LYS A 158 -16.98 4.13 20.40
CA LYS A 158 -17.05 3.98 21.86
C LYS A 158 -15.70 3.63 22.50
N ILE A 159 -14.78 3.04 21.74
CA ILE A 159 -13.51 2.51 22.25
C ILE A 159 -12.35 3.39 21.79
N ASN A 160 -12.40 3.86 20.55
CA ASN A 160 -11.35 4.63 19.91
C ASN A 160 -11.96 5.78 19.12
N THR A 161 -11.64 6.99 19.50
CA THR A 161 -12.12 8.20 18.82
C THR A 161 -11.39 8.51 17.52
N PHE A 162 -10.29 7.82 17.24
CA PHE A 162 -9.46 8.08 16.07
C PHE A 162 -9.20 6.77 15.32
N ASP A 163 -9.99 6.53 14.29
CA ASP A 163 -9.84 5.37 13.39
C ASP A 163 -9.54 5.85 11.98
N GLU A 164 -8.66 5.15 11.29
CA GLU A 164 -8.16 5.51 9.96
C GLU A 164 -8.42 4.38 8.97
N ILE A 165 -8.80 4.74 7.75
CA ILE A 165 -8.84 3.78 6.63
C ILE A 165 -7.41 3.37 6.29
N VAL A 166 -7.18 2.08 6.10
CA VAL A 166 -5.85 1.52 5.81
C VAL A 166 -5.64 1.15 4.34
N ALA A 167 -6.71 0.76 3.64
CA ALA A 167 -6.66 0.38 2.23
C ALA A 167 -8.06 0.34 1.62
N PHE A 168 -8.08 0.26 0.29
CA PHE A 168 -9.24 0.01 -0.55
C PHE A 168 -8.95 -1.17 -1.48
N LEU A 169 -10.01 -1.85 -1.91
CA LEU A 169 -9.91 -2.98 -2.83
C LEU A 169 -11.22 -3.12 -3.62
N SER A 170 -11.11 -3.52 -4.89
CA SER A 170 -12.28 -3.91 -5.69
C SER A 170 -12.75 -5.31 -5.29
N TYR A 171 -14.04 -5.46 -5.06
CA TYR A 171 -14.70 -6.70 -4.70
C TYR A 171 -16.08 -6.75 -5.34
N GLU A 172 -16.32 -7.70 -6.27
CA GLU A 172 -17.62 -7.88 -6.95
C GLU A 172 -18.17 -6.56 -7.54
N GLU A 173 -17.33 -5.81 -8.25
CA GLU A 173 -17.65 -4.51 -8.86
C GLU A 173 -17.97 -3.40 -7.85
N GLN A 174 -17.71 -3.62 -6.56
CA GLN A 174 -17.90 -2.66 -5.48
C GLN A 174 -16.55 -2.32 -4.83
N LEU A 175 -16.52 -1.19 -4.15
CA LEU A 175 -15.37 -0.78 -3.35
C LEU A 175 -15.49 -1.31 -1.93
N VAL A 176 -14.51 -2.07 -1.48
CA VAL A 176 -14.34 -2.41 -0.05
C VAL A 176 -13.23 -1.58 0.55
N LEU A 177 -13.49 -1.04 1.71
CA LEU A 177 -12.48 -0.41 2.55
C LEU A 177 -12.47 -1.02 3.95
N MET A 178 -11.32 -0.94 4.61
CA MET A 178 -11.18 -1.33 6.01
C MET A 178 -10.45 -0.27 6.81
N SER A 179 -10.82 -0.14 8.08
CA SER A 179 -10.18 0.74 9.05
C SER A 179 -9.23 -0.04 9.97
N LYS A 180 -8.30 0.68 10.61
CA LYS A 180 -7.34 0.10 11.57
C LYS A 180 -8.01 -0.67 12.69
N ALA A 181 -9.13 -0.18 13.20
CA ALA A 181 -9.84 -0.79 14.33
C ALA A 181 -10.77 -1.95 13.93
N GLY A 182 -10.80 -2.34 12.67
CA GLY A 182 -11.58 -3.48 12.18
C GLY A 182 -12.91 -3.11 11.52
N GLY A 183 -13.23 -1.83 11.37
CA GLY A 183 -14.39 -1.41 10.59
C GLY A 183 -14.20 -1.79 9.11
N PHE A 184 -15.26 -2.30 8.49
CA PHE A 184 -15.30 -2.44 7.03
C PHE A 184 -16.53 -1.75 6.46
N ALA A 185 -16.44 -1.31 5.22
CA ALA A 185 -17.57 -0.81 4.46
C ALA A 185 -17.47 -1.25 3.00
N ILE A 186 -18.63 -1.46 2.40
CA ILE A 186 -18.84 -1.72 0.98
C ILE A 186 -19.54 -0.50 0.40
N ILE A 187 -19.00 0.06 -0.66
CA ILE A 187 -19.45 1.29 -1.31
C ILE A 187 -19.73 0.96 -2.79
N ASP A 188 -20.83 1.45 -3.32
CA ASP A 188 -21.18 1.27 -4.73
C ASP A 188 -20.33 2.16 -5.68
N GLU A 189 -20.55 2.01 -6.97
CA GLU A 189 -19.88 2.78 -8.02
C GLU A 189 -20.07 4.31 -7.91
N ASN A 190 -21.15 4.76 -7.26
CA ASN A 190 -21.53 6.16 -7.08
C ASN A 190 -21.06 6.76 -5.74
N GLY A 191 -20.36 5.98 -4.92
CA GLY A 191 -19.89 6.42 -3.62
C GLY A 191 -20.90 6.25 -2.48
N ASN A 192 -22.02 5.54 -2.69
CA ASN A 192 -23.00 5.30 -1.64
C ASN A 192 -22.63 4.08 -0.79
N LEU A 193 -22.84 4.19 0.51
CA LEU A 193 -22.63 3.09 1.44
C LEU A 193 -23.71 2.01 1.24
N VAL A 194 -23.28 0.80 0.87
CA VAL A 194 -24.13 -0.39 0.68
C VAL A 194 -24.22 -1.20 1.97
N GLN A 195 -23.06 -1.48 2.59
CA GLN A 195 -22.96 -2.30 3.79
C GLN A 195 -21.81 -1.82 4.64
N LYS A 196 -21.91 -2.00 5.94
CA LYS A 196 -20.80 -1.83 6.88
C LYS A 196 -20.90 -2.78 8.05
N GLY A 197 -19.76 -3.06 8.68
CA GLY A 197 -19.67 -3.90 9.87
C GLY A 197 -18.33 -3.75 10.57
N VAL A 198 -18.12 -4.54 11.62
CA VAL A 198 -16.88 -4.55 12.39
C VAL A 198 -16.39 -5.98 12.53
N LEU A 199 -15.16 -6.23 12.08
CA LEU A 199 -14.43 -7.47 12.28
C LEU A 199 -13.85 -7.48 13.70
N LYS A 200 -14.16 -8.51 14.46
CA LYS A 200 -13.58 -8.69 15.81
C LYS A 200 -12.19 -9.34 15.68
N LEU A 201 -11.18 -8.51 15.71
CA LEU A 201 -9.78 -8.88 15.53
C LEU A 201 -8.98 -8.62 16.81
N PRO A 202 -7.92 -9.40 17.10
CA PRO A 202 -7.12 -9.23 18.31
C PRO A 202 -6.16 -8.03 18.24
N GLU A 203 -5.90 -7.51 17.04
CA GLU A 203 -4.92 -6.46 16.77
C GLU A 203 -5.41 -5.57 15.64
N VAL A 204 -4.77 -4.41 15.47
CA VAL A 204 -5.13 -3.44 14.41
C VAL A 204 -4.78 -3.96 13.01
N ILE A 205 -5.63 -3.64 12.04
CA ILE A 205 -5.43 -3.95 10.62
C ILE A 205 -4.33 -3.04 10.06
N THR A 206 -3.42 -3.61 9.28
CA THR A 206 -2.39 -2.89 8.51
C THR A 206 -2.59 -2.99 6.99
N GLY A 207 -3.49 -3.83 6.54
CA GLY A 207 -3.86 -4.02 5.16
C GLY A 207 -4.63 -5.31 4.96
N PHE A 208 -5.14 -5.51 3.76
CA PHE A 208 -5.88 -6.72 3.42
C PHE A 208 -5.76 -7.02 1.93
N GLN A 209 -6.10 -8.24 1.58
CA GLN A 209 -6.16 -8.72 0.21
C GLN A 209 -7.32 -9.69 0.06
N TYR A 210 -7.88 -9.77 -1.14
CA TYR A 210 -8.93 -10.71 -1.49
C TYR A 210 -8.56 -11.48 -2.74
N GLU A 211 -8.80 -12.78 -2.72
CA GLU A 211 -8.70 -13.66 -3.87
C GLU A 211 -9.97 -14.52 -3.94
N LYS A 212 -10.57 -14.61 -5.11
CA LYS A 212 -11.87 -15.29 -5.31
C LYS A 212 -11.90 -16.71 -4.73
N ASP A 213 -10.81 -17.47 -4.90
CA ASP A 213 -10.73 -18.88 -4.48
C ASP A 213 -10.18 -19.08 -3.06
N LEU A 214 -9.62 -18.03 -2.44
CA LEU A 214 -8.96 -18.08 -1.14
C LEU A 214 -9.67 -17.23 -0.06
N GLY A 215 -10.56 -16.33 -0.49
CA GLY A 215 -11.23 -15.35 0.38
C GLY A 215 -10.31 -14.19 0.78
N TRP A 216 -10.54 -13.67 1.96
CA TRP A 216 -9.85 -12.50 2.50
C TRP A 216 -8.64 -12.90 3.33
N PHE A 217 -7.55 -12.19 3.14
CA PHE A 217 -6.37 -12.20 4.01
C PHE A 217 -6.23 -10.83 4.66
N ILE A 218 -6.32 -10.76 6.00
CA ILE A 218 -6.22 -9.53 6.78
C ILE A 218 -4.87 -9.50 7.49
N LYS A 219 -4.03 -8.53 7.14
CA LYS A 219 -2.74 -8.29 7.79
C LYS A 219 -2.96 -7.54 9.09
N LEU A 220 -2.34 -8.00 10.17
CA LEU A 220 -2.41 -7.40 11.50
C LEU A 220 -1.03 -6.92 11.95
N ASN A 221 -1.01 -5.94 12.84
CA ASN A 221 0.23 -5.27 13.26
C ASN A 221 1.13 -6.11 14.18
N GLY A 222 0.68 -7.27 14.63
CA GLY A 222 1.43 -8.09 15.60
C GLY A 222 1.80 -9.47 15.07
N LYS A 223 1.67 -10.47 15.93
CA LYS A 223 2.08 -11.85 15.66
C LYS A 223 0.94 -12.73 15.15
N CYS A 224 0.04 -12.17 14.35
CA CYS A 224 -1.02 -12.92 13.72
C CYS A 224 -1.50 -12.26 12.42
N PHE A 225 -2.26 -13.03 11.65
CA PHE A 225 -3.11 -12.56 10.57
C PHE A 225 -4.47 -13.27 10.65
N ALA A 226 -5.44 -12.80 9.91
CA ALA A 226 -6.75 -13.41 9.85
C ALA A 226 -7.13 -13.77 8.41
N THR A 227 -7.97 -14.81 8.26
CA THR A 227 -8.65 -15.11 6.99
C THR A 227 -10.15 -15.21 7.20
N LEU A 228 -10.92 -14.89 6.14
CA LEU A 228 -12.38 -15.02 6.11
C LEU A 228 -12.81 -15.45 4.70
N SER A 229 -13.90 -16.22 4.62
CA SER A 229 -14.56 -16.49 3.33
C SER A 229 -15.44 -15.31 2.91
N SER A 230 -16.12 -14.67 3.87
CA SER A 230 -16.95 -13.48 3.68
C SER A 230 -16.69 -12.46 4.79
N LEU A 231 -16.91 -11.16 4.52
CA LEU A 231 -16.76 -10.08 5.51
C LEU A 231 -17.75 -10.17 6.68
N THR A 232 -18.79 -10.99 6.55
CA THR A 232 -19.76 -11.26 7.63
C THR A 232 -19.41 -12.48 8.48
N ASP A 233 -18.39 -13.26 8.09
CA ASP A 233 -17.96 -14.43 8.82
C ASP A 233 -17.10 -14.06 10.04
N SER A 234 -16.97 -15.02 10.97
CA SER A 234 -15.99 -14.88 12.05
C SER A 234 -14.57 -15.10 11.53
N PRO A 235 -13.63 -14.18 11.80
CA PRO A 235 -12.25 -14.31 11.36
C PRO A 235 -11.57 -15.55 11.94
N LYS A 236 -10.86 -16.32 11.10
CA LYS A 236 -9.96 -17.38 11.53
C LYS A 236 -8.57 -16.79 11.74
N ILE A 237 -8.08 -16.83 12.98
CA ILE A 237 -6.81 -16.22 13.38
C ILE A 237 -5.67 -17.24 13.30
N TYR A 238 -4.58 -16.86 12.67
CA TYR A 238 -3.35 -17.64 12.56
C TYR A 238 -2.21 -16.92 13.27
N LYS A 239 -1.50 -17.64 14.15
CA LYS A 239 -0.32 -17.10 14.84
C LYS A 239 0.92 -17.27 13.98
N VAL A 240 1.74 -16.22 13.90
CA VAL A 240 3.01 -16.16 13.15
C VAL A 240 4.11 -15.55 14.02
N LEU A 241 5.33 -15.47 13.48
CA LEU A 241 6.49 -14.99 14.25
C LEU A 241 6.50 -13.48 14.47
N GLY A 242 5.87 -12.73 13.57
CA GLY A 242 5.82 -11.25 13.59
C GLY A 242 4.83 -10.71 12.56
N PRO A 243 4.72 -9.39 12.38
CA PRO A 243 3.86 -8.77 11.39
C PRO A 243 4.13 -9.26 9.96
N VAL A 244 3.04 -9.46 9.21
CA VAL A 244 3.08 -9.73 7.76
C VAL A 244 3.08 -8.38 7.04
N TYR A 245 4.07 -8.16 6.18
CA TYR A 245 4.16 -6.91 5.40
C TYR A 245 3.60 -7.05 4.00
N ASP A 246 3.86 -8.16 3.32
CA ASP A 246 3.28 -8.43 2.01
C ASP A 246 2.74 -9.85 1.92
N VAL A 247 1.67 -10.02 1.16
CA VAL A 247 1.02 -11.30 0.90
C VAL A 247 0.65 -11.39 -0.57
N LYS A 248 0.83 -12.57 -1.17
CA LYS A 248 0.50 -12.83 -2.57
C LYS A 248 -0.18 -14.19 -2.69
N ASN A 249 -1.11 -14.30 -3.65
CA ASN A 249 -1.57 -15.57 -4.14
C ASN A 249 -0.51 -16.14 -5.09
N ILE A 250 0.05 -17.29 -4.76
CA ILE A 250 0.96 -18.04 -5.65
C ILE A 250 0.39 -19.45 -5.80
N GLN A 251 -0.02 -19.81 -7.01
CA GLN A 251 -0.58 -21.11 -7.36
C GLN A 251 -1.81 -21.53 -6.50
N GLY A 252 -2.60 -20.52 -6.08
CA GLY A 252 -3.80 -20.75 -5.30
C GLY A 252 -3.55 -21.02 -3.81
N GLU A 253 -2.43 -20.59 -3.27
CA GLU A 253 -2.11 -20.57 -1.85
C GLU A 253 -1.65 -19.17 -1.45
N TRP A 254 -1.89 -18.80 -0.19
CA TRP A 254 -1.36 -17.56 0.35
C TRP A 254 0.11 -17.71 0.72
N PHE A 255 0.98 -16.88 0.12
CA PHE A 255 2.37 -16.72 0.50
C PHE A 255 2.58 -15.34 1.08
N TRP A 256 3.36 -15.22 2.14
CA TRP A 256 3.67 -13.91 2.74
C TRP A 256 5.13 -13.80 3.13
N THR A 257 5.55 -12.54 3.31
CA THR A 257 6.81 -12.16 3.93
C THR A 257 6.55 -11.08 4.98
N GLY A 258 7.46 -10.93 5.95
CA GLY A 258 7.30 -9.94 7.00
C GLY A 258 8.48 -9.85 7.96
N TRP A 259 8.19 -9.62 9.23
CA TRP A 259 9.21 -9.44 10.25
C TRP A 259 9.99 -10.73 10.51
N ARG A 260 11.12 -10.88 9.77
CA ARG A 260 12.07 -11.99 9.89
C ARG A 260 11.47 -13.39 9.67
N HIS A 261 10.45 -13.48 8.84
CA HIS A 261 9.89 -14.77 8.45
C HIS A 261 9.16 -14.68 7.11
N ASP A 262 9.14 -15.81 6.42
CA ASP A 262 8.25 -16.08 5.31
C ASP A 262 7.25 -17.15 5.73
N GLY A 263 6.17 -17.28 4.99
CA GLY A 263 5.24 -18.36 5.25
C GLY A 263 4.27 -18.59 4.11
N LYS A 264 3.55 -19.69 4.23
CA LYS A 264 2.41 -19.99 3.37
C LYS A 264 1.28 -20.65 4.14
N LEU A 265 0.07 -20.40 3.67
CA LEU A 265 -1.15 -21.06 4.08
C LEU A 265 -1.69 -21.84 2.89
N THR A 266 -1.69 -23.19 3.00
CA THR A 266 -2.18 -24.05 1.93
C THR A 266 -3.71 -24.00 1.84
N LYS A 267 -4.27 -24.48 0.73
CA LYS A 267 -5.73 -24.60 0.54
C LYS A 267 -6.41 -25.43 1.63
N GLU A 268 -5.71 -26.44 2.17
CA GLU A 268 -6.20 -27.29 3.27
C GLU A 268 -6.10 -26.60 4.64
N GLY A 269 -5.61 -25.35 4.68
CA GLY A 269 -5.46 -24.57 5.90
C GLY A 269 -4.23 -24.94 6.75
N LYS A 270 -3.21 -25.58 6.15
CA LYS A 270 -1.93 -25.87 6.82
C LYS A 270 -1.04 -24.63 6.79
N LEU A 271 -0.63 -24.17 7.95
CA LEU A 271 0.31 -23.07 8.13
C LEU A 271 1.75 -23.59 8.11
N ILE A 272 2.59 -23.01 7.27
CA ILE A 272 4.02 -23.29 7.19
C ILE A 272 4.74 -21.95 7.31
N THR A 273 5.76 -21.86 8.18
CA THR A 273 6.56 -20.65 8.39
C THR A 273 8.03 -21.00 8.50
N GLU A 274 8.86 -20.18 7.88
CA GLU A 274 10.32 -20.28 7.94
C GLU A 274 10.92 -18.94 8.36
N SER A 275 11.89 -18.96 9.26
CA SER A 275 12.57 -17.73 9.68
C SER A 275 13.56 -17.24 8.63
N ARG A 276 13.75 -15.91 8.56
CA ARG A 276 14.78 -15.25 7.77
C ARG A 276 15.57 -14.28 8.64
N GLU A 277 16.76 -13.92 8.19
CA GLU A 277 17.62 -13.01 8.94
C GLU A 277 17.10 -11.57 8.85
N ASN A 278 16.80 -11.10 7.65
CA ASN A 278 16.35 -9.75 7.36
C ASN A 278 14.80 -9.64 7.31
N ILE A 279 14.29 -8.43 7.35
CA ILE A 279 12.86 -8.15 7.21
C ILE A 279 12.48 -8.23 5.74
N GLY A 280 11.47 -9.03 5.38
CA GLY A 280 10.90 -9.04 4.04
C GLY A 280 9.95 -7.88 3.85
N ILE A 281 10.16 -7.08 2.81
CA ILE A 281 9.36 -5.89 2.46
C ILE A 281 8.25 -6.23 1.47
N GLY A 282 8.55 -7.03 0.45
CA GLY A 282 7.56 -7.39 -0.56
C GLY A 282 8.00 -8.59 -1.40
N ILE A 283 7.03 -9.18 -2.11
CA ILE A 283 7.19 -10.41 -2.90
C ILE A 283 6.97 -10.08 -4.38
N VAL A 284 7.92 -10.50 -5.24
CA VAL A 284 7.81 -10.42 -6.70
C VAL A 284 8.31 -11.72 -7.30
N GLY A 285 7.46 -12.43 -8.05
CA GLY A 285 7.86 -13.65 -8.78
C GLY A 285 8.54 -14.72 -7.91
N GLY A 286 8.10 -14.90 -6.66
CA GLY A 286 8.70 -15.85 -5.71
C GLY A 286 10.05 -15.41 -5.14
N ASN A 287 10.42 -14.15 -5.30
CA ASN A 287 11.53 -13.50 -4.63
C ASN A 287 11.01 -12.50 -3.60
N VAL A 288 11.76 -12.29 -2.54
CA VAL A 288 11.47 -11.34 -1.47
C VAL A 288 12.54 -10.25 -1.50
N LEU A 289 12.11 -8.99 -1.55
CA LEU A 289 12.99 -7.87 -1.30
C LEU A 289 13.10 -7.65 0.21
N THR A 290 14.30 -7.59 0.72
CA THR A 290 14.56 -7.39 2.15
C THR A 290 14.88 -5.93 2.46
N ASN A 291 14.77 -5.55 3.72
CA ASN A 291 14.96 -4.16 4.19
C ASN A 291 16.38 -3.60 3.99
N ASP A 292 17.34 -4.45 3.69
CA ASP A 292 18.71 -4.07 3.30
C ASP A 292 18.89 -3.93 1.78
N GLY A 293 17.81 -4.06 1.01
CA GLY A 293 17.82 -3.87 -0.44
C GLY A 293 18.23 -5.12 -1.24
N ILE A 294 18.27 -6.29 -0.63
CA ILE A 294 18.71 -7.52 -1.28
C ILE A 294 17.51 -8.38 -1.68
N TRP A 295 17.53 -8.91 -2.91
CA TRP A 295 16.58 -9.89 -3.37
C TRP A 295 16.99 -11.30 -2.95
N GLU A 296 16.12 -12.01 -2.26
CA GLU A 296 16.29 -13.41 -1.85
C GLU A 296 15.11 -14.26 -2.34
N LYS A 297 15.27 -15.58 -2.39
CA LYS A 297 14.11 -16.47 -2.61
C LYS A 297 13.19 -16.49 -1.40
N ILE A 298 11.90 -16.64 -1.64
CA ILE A 298 10.94 -16.98 -0.58
C ILE A 298 11.32 -18.36 0.01
N ARG A 299 11.22 -18.53 1.31
CA ARG A 299 11.79 -19.67 2.04
C ARG A 299 10.80 -20.80 2.34
N VAL A 300 9.58 -20.79 1.76
CA VAL A 300 8.50 -21.79 2.00
C VAL A 300 7.97 -22.37 0.69
#